data_de6641f0f7b0a2f9d651772148017ba0
#
_entry.id   de6641f0f7b0a2f9d651772148017ba0
#
_cell.length_a   1.000
_cell.length_b   1.000
_cell.length_c   1.000
_cell.angle_alpha   90.00
_cell.angle_beta   90.00
_cell.angle_gamma   90.00
#
_symmetry.space_group_name_H-M   'P 1'
#
loop_
_entity.id
_entity.type
_entity.pdbx_description
1 polymer ?
#
loop_
_entity_poly.entity_id
_entity_poly.type
_entity_poly.pdbx_seq_one_letter_code
_entity_poly.pdbx_strand_id
1 'polypeptide(L)'
;SGLLKRFDAISVREQGMVDHLRKYFGCDSTWVMDPVFLHSREQWLKLAQPAEGAGNSVVSYILDPTESKRKLLLDISSRLEAPLLNMVDIQKKEINNRELLNLPGTMEEATLNDWLGNIAHCKYFITDSYHGVCFALIFNKPFICIDNPLRGSGRFISLLELLHLRDRMLPEHADRIPDGTSLEMNYETINQILQAHMEQSGQWLLDALSKKRPEALEHYNRSTEKKLTRKPPTRWQLMKRKGKRLLIKVYHRLVRR
;
A
#
# COMPACT_ATOMS: atom_id res chain seq x y z
N SER A 1 -15.04 -16.47 10.38
CA SER A 1 -13.97 -16.72 11.38
C SER A 1 -13.20 -18.01 11.15
N GLY A 2 -13.82 -19.08 10.62
CA GLY A 2 -13.16 -20.39 10.41
C GLY A 2 -11.95 -20.36 9.46
N LEU A 3 -11.90 -19.42 8.50
CA LEU A 3 -10.79 -19.32 7.55
C LEU A 3 -9.51 -18.80 8.19
N LEU A 4 -9.61 -17.82 9.10
CA LEU A 4 -8.44 -17.24 9.77
C LEU A 4 -7.71 -18.26 10.65
N LYS A 5 -8.45 -19.19 11.27
CA LYS A 5 -7.88 -20.28 12.10
C LYS A 5 -7.07 -21.32 11.30
N ARG A 6 -7.03 -21.21 9.98
CA ARG A 6 -6.24 -22.08 9.09
C ARG A 6 -4.84 -21.56 8.79
N PHE A 7 -4.53 -20.34 9.23
CA PHE A 7 -3.18 -19.80 9.12
C PHE A 7 -2.34 -20.26 10.31
N ASP A 8 -1.10 -20.62 10.05
CA ASP A 8 -0.14 -21.05 11.08
C ASP A 8 0.33 -19.86 11.93
N ALA A 9 0.35 -18.66 11.35
CA ALA A 9 0.62 -17.40 12.01
C ALA A 9 -0.11 -16.27 11.28
N ILE A 10 -0.49 -15.23 12.01
CA ILE A 10 -1.17 -14.05 11.46
C ILE A 10 -0.40 -12.81 11.89
N SER A 11 -0.04 -11.97 10.94
CA SER A 11 0.46 -10.64 11.21
C SER A 11 -0.41 -9.57 10.56
N VAL A 12 -0.38 -8.38 11.13
CA VAL A 12 -1.08 -7.21 10.65
C VAL A 12 -0.14 -6.00 10.68
N ARG A 13 -0.32 -5.06 9.75
CA ARG A 13 0.49 -3.85 9.67
C ARG A 13 -0.18 -2.61 10.30
N GLU A 14 -1.32 -2.80 10.93
CA GLU A 14 -2.06 -1.80 11.69
C GLU A 14 -2.19 -2.26 13.13
N GLN A 15 -1.70 -1.48 14.08
CA GLN A 15 -1.68 -1.86 15.50
C GLN A 15 -3.10 -2.18 16.01
N GLY A 16 -4.08 -1.35 15.68
CA GLY A 16 -5.46 -1.54 16.09
C GLY A 16 -6.12 -2.83 15.57
N MET A 17 -5.56 -3.43 14.50
CA MET A 17 -6.07 -4.70 13.96
C MET A 17 -5.74 -5.90 14.84
N VAL A 18 -4.76 -5.83 15.72
CA VAL A 18 -4.44 -6.89 16.68
C VAL A 18 -5.63 -7.15 17.60
N ASP A 19 -6.13 -6.09 18.25
CA ASP A 19 -7.28 -6.20 19.15
C ASP A 19 -8.57 -6.51 18.39
N HIS A 20 -8.73 -5.97 17.18
CA HIS A 20 -9.87 -6.26 16.33
C HIS A 20 -9.95 -7.76 15.98
N LEU A 21 -8.86 -8.38 15.55
CA LEU A 21 -8.81 -9.79 15.22
C LEU A 21 -9.07 -10.68 16.46
N ARG A 22 -8.52 -10.32 17.60
CA ARG A 22 -8.75 -11.02 18.85
C ARG A 22 -10.23 -10.92 19.28
N LYS A 23 -10.79 -9.71 19.29
CA LYS A 23 -12.15 -9.44 19.77
C LYS A 23 -13.23 -10.07 18.89
N TYR A 24 -13.13 -9.91 17.58
CA TYR A 24 -14.22 -10.28 16.66
C TYR A 24 -14.04 -11.65 16.00
N PHE A 25 -12.82 -12.15 15.94
CA PHE A 25 -12.50 -13.39 15.24
C PHE A 25 -11.88 -14.46 16.15
N GLY A 26 -11.51 -14.12 17.37
CA GLY A 26 -10.85 -15.02 18.31
C GLY A 26 -9.51 -15.55 17.76
N CYS A 27 -8.78 -14.69 17.04
CA CYS A 27 -7.49 -15.01 16.45
C CYS A 27 -6.41 -14.11 17.01
N ASP A 28 -5.32 -14.70 17.47
CA ASP A 28 -4.13 -13.96 17.85
C ASP A 28 -3.37 -13.52 16.59
N SER A 29 -2.82 -12.32 16.64
CA SER A 29 -2.01 -11.77 15.58
C SER A 29 -0.92 -10.88 16.16
N THR A 30 0.14 -10.65 15.37
CA THR A 30 1.25 -9.79 15.75
C THR A 30 1.28 -8.57 14.83
N TRP A 31 1.46 -7.39 15.40
CA TRP A 31 1.74 -6.21 14.63
C TRP A 31 3.18 -6.24 14.13
N VAL A 32 3.35 -6.08 12.82
CA VAL A 32 4.65 -6.05 12.14
C VAL A 32 4.70 -4.90 11.15
N MET A 33 5.89 -4.50 10.74
CA MET A 33 6.09 -3.52 9.67
C MET A 33 5.58 -4.05 8.33
N ASP A 34 5.22 -3.11 7.43
CA ASP A 34 4.88 -3.49 6.05
C ASP A 34 6.07 -4.22 5.39
N PRO A 35 5.85 -5.28 4.59
CA PRO A 35 6.92 -6.05 3.95
C PRO A 35 7.91 -5.23 3.12
N VAL A 36 7.56 -4.03 2.66
CA VAL A 36 8.51 -3.16 1.92
C VAL A 36 9.73 -2.76 2.76
N PHE A 37 9.61 -2.78 4.09
CA PHE A 37 10.71 -2.51 5.01
C PHE A 37 11.65 -3.71 5.22
N LEU A 38 11.33 -4.90 4.70
CA LEU A 38 12.23 -6.07 4.77
C LEU A 38 13.43 -5.97 3.81
N HIS A 39 13.39 -5.04 2.87
CA HIS A 39 14.50 -4.74 1.97
C HIS A 39 15.19 -3.45 2.38
N SER A 40 16.52 -3.45 2.26
CA SER A 40 17.31 -2.27 2.60
C SER A 40 17.11 -1.13 1.59
N ARG A 41 17.42 0.09 2.01
CA ARG A 41 17.44 1.27 1.14
C ARG A 41 18.29 1.04 -0.12
N GLU A 42 19.47 0.42 0.04
CA GLU A 42 20.40 0.15 -1.06
C GLU A 42 19.82 -0.84 -2.08
N GLN A 43 19.02 -1.82 -1.61
CA GLN A 43 18.33 -2.76 -2.49
C GLN A 43 17.27 -2.05 -3.34
N TRP A 44 16.48 -1.17 -2.73
CA TRP A 44 15.49 -0.36 -3.46
C TRP A 44 16.13 0.64 -4.41
N LEU A 45 17.25 1.28 -4.04
CA LEU A 45 17.97 2.21 -4.90
C LEU A 45 18.50 1.57 -6.18
N LYS A 46 18.77 0.27 -6.22
CA LYS A 46 19.17 -0.44 -7.46
C LYS A 46 18.08 -0.44 -8.53
N LEU A 47 16.83 -0.24 -8.14
CA LEU A 47 15.67 -0.18 -9.05
C LEU A 47 15.28 1.26 -9.39
N ALA A 48 15.81 2.25 -8.67
CA ALA A 48 15.41 3.64 -8.77
C ALA A 48 15.97 4.29 -10.06
N GLN A 49 15.09 4.93 -10.83
CA GLN A 49 15.44 5.69 -12.04
C GLN A 49 14.74 7.06 -11.97
N PRO A 50 15.40 8.10 -11.41
CA PRO A 50 14.78 9.41 -11.26
C PRO A 50 14.61 10.11 -12.60
N ALA A 51 13.52 10.87 -12.74
CA ALA A 51 13.36 11.81 -13.82
C ALA A 51 14.38 12.94 -13.71
N GLU A 52 14.67 13.58 -14.84
CA GLU A 52 15.50 14.78 -14.86
C GLU A 52 14.91 15.86 -13.95
N GLY A 53 15.74 16.50 -13.15
CA GLY A 53 15.32 17.57 -12.23
C GLY A 53 14.63 17.08 -10.95
N ALA A 54 14.39 15.79 -10.75
CA ALA A 54 13.74 15.28 -9.54
C ALA A 54 14.42 15.77 -8.24
N GLY A 55 15.75 15.87 -8.22
CA GLY A 55 16.53 16.31 -7.05
C GLY A 55 16.24 17.72 -6.55
N ASN A 56 15.76 18.59 -7.42
CA ASN A 56 15.39 19.97 -7.10
C ASN A 56 13.88 20.17 -6.98
N SER A 57 13.08 19.11 -7.17
CA SER A 57 11.63 19.19 -7.25
C SER A 57 10.93 18.78 -5.96
N VAL A 58 9.76 19.38 -5.74
CA VAL A 58 8.73 18.82 -4.87
C VAL A 58 8.04 17.71 -5.68
N VAL A 59 8.25 16.46 -5.27
CA VAL A 59 7.64 15.31 -5.92
C VAL A 59 6.35 14.94 -5.21
N SER A 60 5.29 14.68 -5.96
CA SER A 60 4.04 14.18 -5.40
C SER A 60 3.62 12.84 -5.98
N TYR A 61 2.93 12.02 -5.18
CA TYR A 61 2.20 10.85 -5.63
C TYR A 61 0.81 10.85 -5.02
N ILE A 62 -0.18 11.22 -5.82
CA ILE A 62 -1.56 11.41 -5.39
C ILE A 62 -2.47 10.36 -6.03
N LEU A 63 -3.12 9.56 -5.17
CA LEU A 63 -4.03 8.50 -5.56
C LEU A 63 -5.44 9.01 -5.88
N ASP A 64 -5.91 9.98 -5.10
CA ASP A 64 -7.24 10.56 -5.22
C ASP A 64 -7.14 12.10 -5.25
N PRO A 65 -6.87 12.70 -6.43
CA PRO A 65 -6.72 14.14 -6.61
C PRO A 65 -8.00 14.91 -6.23
N THR A 66 -7.82 16.03 -5.54
CA THR A 66 -8.88 17.00 -5.19
C THR A 66 -8.34 18.42 -5.35
N GLU A 67 -9.25 19.41 -5.40
CA GLU A 67 -8.85 20.81 -5.48
C GLU A 67 -8.06 21.26 -4.23
N SER A 68 -8.38 20.77 -3.04
CA SER A 68 -7.59 21.04 -1.84
C SER A 68 -6.18 20.51 -1.94
N LYS A 69 -6.00 19.26 -2.37
CA LYS A 69 -4.67 18.67 -2.58
C LYS A 69 -3.88 19.44 -3.64
N ARG A 70 -4.54 19.88 -4.72
CA ARG A 70 -3.92 20.75 -5.75
C ARG A 70 -3.37 22.03 -5.14
N LYS A 71 -4.16 22.72 -4.32
CA LYS A 71 -3.73 23.95 -3.63
C LYS A 71 -2.57 23.70 -2.67
N LEU A 72 -2.64 22.59 -1.91
CA LEU A 72 -1.56 22.19 -0.99
C LEU A 72 -0.24 21.95 -1.74
N LEU A 73 -0.27 21.29 -2.90
CA LEU A 73 0.93 21.09 -3.72
C LEU A 73 1.55 22.40 -4.16
N LEU A 74 0.71 23.37 -4.59
CA LEU A 74 1.16 24.71 -4.97
C LEU A 74 1.73 25.51 -3.79
N ASP A 75 1.09 25.42 -2.61
CA ASP A 75 1.57 26.08 -1.39
C ASP A 75 2.97 25.58 -1.01
N ILE A 76 3.19 24.26 -1.01
CA ILE A 76 4.50 23.67 -0.66
C ILE A 76 5.55 24.00 -1.72
N SER A 77 5.22 23.91 -3.01
CA SER A 77 6.10 24.28 -4.10
C SER A 77 6.56 25.75 -3.97
N SER A 78 5.64 26.64 -3.66
CA SER A 78 5.96 28.07 -3.45
C SER A 78 6.86 28.27 -2.23
N ARG A 79 6.56 27.67 -1.09
CA ARG A 79 7.37 27.80 0.15
C ARG A 79 8.79 27.24 0.00
N LEU A 80 8.95 26.20 -0.82
CA LEU A 80 10.25 25.57 -1.07
C LEU A 80 11.00 26.18 -2.28
N GLU A 81 10.34 27.08 -3.01
CA GLU A 81 10.86 27.66 -4.26
C GLU A 81 11.36 26.54 -5.22
N ALA A 82 10.54 25.50 -5.39
CA ALA A 82 10.91 24.29 -6.11
C ALA A 82 9.79 23.87 -7.07
N PRO A 83 10.12 23.45 -8.30
CA PRO A 83 9.12 22.99 -9.26
C PRO A 83 8.42 21.73 -8.79
N LEU A 84 7.19 21.51 -9.26
CA LEU A 84 6.44 20.29 -9.03
C LEU A 84 6.80 19.21 -10.06
N LEU A 85 6.91 17.97 -9.60
CA LEU A 85 6.92 16.76 -10.41
C LEU A 85 5.86 15.81 -9.86
N ASN A 86 4.75 15.67 -10.58
CA ASN A 86 3.58 14.99 -10.05
C ASN A 86 3.39 13.61 -10.69
N MET A 87 3.22 12.59 -9.86
CA MET A 87 2.80 11.25 -10.25
C MET A 87 1.37 11.03 -9.78
N VAL A 88 0.55 10.38 -10.60
CA VAL A 88 -0.84 10.08 -10.29
C VAL A 88 -1.15 8.61 -10.57
N ASP A 89 -2.14 8.05 -9.85
CA ASP A 89 -2.64 6.72 -10.14
C ASP A 89 -3.56 6.77 -11.36
N ILE A 90 -3.12 6.15 -12.46
CA ILE A 90 -3.84 6.12 -13.75
C ILE A 90 -4.79 4.94 -13.89
N GLN A 91 -4.86 4.02 -12.91
CA GLN A 91 -5.60 2.76 -13.06
C GLN A 91 -7.13 2.90 -12.97
N LYS A 92 -7.66 4.06 -12.62
CA LYS A 92 -9.12 4.29 -12.63
C LYS A 92 -9.60 4.65 -14.04
N LYS A 93 -10.17 3.69 -14.74
CA LYS A 93 -10.68 3.83 -16.13
C LYS A 93 -11.73 4.93 -16.35
N GLU A 94 -12.40 5.38 -15.30
CA GLU A 94 -13.53 6.32 -15.38
C GLU A 94 -13.16 7.75 -14.95
N ILE A 95 -11.99 7.95 -14.33
CA ILE A 95 -11.56 9.25 -13.81
C ILE A 95 -10.13 9.51 -14.25
N ASN A 96 -9.92 10.56 -15.02
CA ASN A 96 -8.58 11.00 -15.40
C ASN A 96 -7.95 11.82 -14.25
N ASN A 97 -7.22 11.13 -13.38
CA ASN A 97 -6.56 11.76 -12.23
C ASN A 97 -5.57 12.88 -12.65
N ARG A 98 -5.01 12.79 -13.84
CA ARG A 98 -4.13 13.82 -14.39
C ARG A 98 -4.89 15.11 -14.69
N GLU A 99 -6.06 15.00 -15.31
CA GLU A 99 -6.93 16.15 -15.59
C GLU A 99 -7.47 16.77 -14.30
N LEU A 100 -7.80 15.94 -13.30
CA LEU A 100 -8.25 16.42 -12.00
C LEU A 100 -7.16 17.17 -11.25
N LEU A 101 -5.92 16.68 -11.28
CA LEU A 101 -4.80 17.37 -10.65
C LEU A 101 -4.47 18.66 -11.38
N ASN A 102 -4.49 18.64 -12.73
CA ASN A 102 -4.30 19.79 -13.61
C ASN A 102 -3.15 20.72 -13.18
N LEU A 103 -1.97 20.15 -12.97
CA LEU A 103 -0.76 20.87 -12.58
C LEU A 103 0.36 20.67 -13.60
N PRO A 104 1.21 21.69 -13.85
CA PRO A 104 2.43 21.50 -14.61
C PRO A 104 3.33 20.47 -13.94
N GLY A 105 4.17 19.78 -14.73
CA GLY A 105 5.04 18.72 -14.20
C GLY A 105 4.32 17.42 -13.86
N THR A 106 3.06 17.24 -14.26
CA THR A 106 2.37 15.96 -14.11
C THR A 106 2.83 15.00 -15.20
N MET A 107 3.44 13.88 -14.78
CA MET A 107 3.95 12.85 -15.69
C MET A 107 2.81 12.16 -16.43
N GLU A 108 3.04 11.80 -17.69
CA GLU A 108 2.07 11.05 -18.49
C GLU A 108 1.94 9.61 -18.00
N GLU A 109 3.08 8.97 -17.83
CA GLU A 109 3.22 7.62 -17.29
C GLU A 109 4.44 7.58 -16.39
N ALA A 110 4.35 6.85 -15.29
CA ALA A 110 5.48 6.57 -14.40
C ALA A 110 5.57 5.06 -14.18
N THR A 111 6.71 4.49 -14.52
CA THR A 111 7.00 3.10 -14.17
C THR A 111 7.30 2.98 -12.67
N LEU A 112 7.37 1.75 -12.14
CA LEU A 112 7.81 1.52 -10.76
C LEU A 112 9.22 2.09 -10.51
N ASN A 113 10.13 1.98 -11.49
CA ASN A 113 11.49 2.47 -11.39
C ASN A 113 11.53 4.01 -11.31
N ASP A 114 10.71 4.69 -12.13
CA ASP A 114 10.55 6.14 -12.09
C ASP A 114 9.94 6.59 -10.76
N TRP A 115 8.91 5.88 -10.28
CA TRP A 115 8.25 6.15 -9.01
C TRP A 115 9.24 6.08 -7.84
N LEU A 116 10.03 4.98 -7.75
CA LEU A 116 11.07 4.82 -6.74
C LEU A 116 12.16 5.89 -6.89
N GLY A 117 12.62 6.14 -8.11
CA GLY A 117 13.66 7.11 -8.41
C GLY A 117 13.27 8.54 -8.03
N ASN A 118 12.07 8.94 -8.39
CA ASN A 118 11.57 10.27 -8.07
C ASN A 118 11.43 10.50 -6.57
N ILE A 119 10.91 9.52 -5.82
CA ILE A 119 10.85 9.61 -4.36
C ILE A 119 12.26 9.64 -3.77
N ALA A 120 13.16 8.75 -4.21
CA ALA A 120 14.51 8.63 -3.65
C ALA A 120 15.35 9.91 -3.83
N HIS A 121 15.10 10.69 -4.86
CA HIS A 121 15.93 11.84 -5.20
C HIS A 121 15.24 13.20 -4.99
N CYS A 122 13.93 13.24 -4.66
CA CYS A 122 13.22 14.50 -4.50
C CYS A 122 13.82 15.45 -3.44
N LYS A 123 13.54 16.73 -3.57
CA LYS A 123 13.79 17.73 -2.53
C LYS A 123 12.81 17.55 -1.37
N TYR A 124 11.53 17.33 -1.69
CA TYR A 124 10.44 17.13 -0.75
C TYR A 124 9.37 16.20 -1.35
N PHE A 125 8.68 15.41 -0.53
CA PHE A 125 7.69 14.46 -1.00
C PHE A 125 6.30 14.71 -0.42
N ILE A 126 5.26 14.62 -1.24
CA ILE A 126 3.86 14.80 -0.81
C ILE A 126 3.03 13.64 -1.34
N THR A 127 2.22 13.02 -0.47
CA THR A 127 1.45 11.85 -0.88
C THR A 127 0.20 11.62 -0.03
N ASP A 128 -0.83 11.02 -0.63
CA ASP A 128 -1.97 10.39 0.05
C ASP A 128 -1.89 8.86 -0.01
N SER A 129 -0.72 8.33 -0.38
CA SER A 129 -0.44 6.90 -0.46
C SER A 129 0.34 6.41 0.76
N TYR A 130 -0.16 5.37 1.43
CA TYR A 130 0.57 4.71 2.51
C TYR A 130 1.95 4.21 2.08
N HIS A 131 2.05 3.55 0.91
CA HIS A 131 3.35 3.11 0.40
C HIS A 131 4.26 4.27 0.01
N GLY A 132 3.68 5.41 -0.42
CA GLY A 132 4.44 6.64 -0.61
C GLY A 132 5.16 7.05 0.67
N VAL A 133 4.47 7.04 1.81
CA VAL A 133 5.06 7.32 3.13
C VAL A 133 6.14 6.30 3.49
N CYS A 134 5.89 4.99 3.27
CA CYS A 134 6.89 3.95 3.54
C CYS A 134 8.19 4.22 2.77
N PHE A 135 8.11 4.55 1.48
CA PHE A 135 9.29 4.81 0.66
C PHE A 135 9.95 6.16 0.96
N ALA A 136 9.20 7.20 1.36
CA ALA A 136 9.78 8.43 1.88
C ALA A 136 10.65 8.16 3.11
N LEU A 137 10.17 7.32 4.03
CA LEU A 137 10.92 6.89 5.22
C LEU A 137 12.14 6.05 4.83
N ILE A 138 12.01 5.06 3.95
CA ILE A 138 13.13 4.22 3.48
C ILE A 138 14.23 5.07 2.84
N PHE A 139 13.86 6.08 2.05
CA PHE A 139 14.82 6.94 1.35
C PHE A 139 15.24 8.17 2.17
N ASN A 140 14.77 8.32 3.40
CA ASN A 140 15.05 9.47 4.27
C ASN A 140 14.69 10.81 3.61
N LYS A 141 13.50 10.89 3.03
CA LYS A 141 13.02 12.10 2.38
C LYS A 141 12.06 12.87 3.28
N PRO A 142 12.24 14.19 3.41
CA PRO A 142 11.25 14.99 4.10
C PRO A 142 9.92 14.92 3.34
N PHE A 143 8.84 14.74 4.10
CA PHE A 143 7.52 14.53 3.51
C PHE A 143 6.38 15.12 4.33
N ILE A 144 5.26 15.30 3.66
CA ILE A 144 3.92 15.42 4.22
C ILE A 144 3.04 14.34 3.60
N CYS A 145 2.22 13.69 4.40
CA CYS A 145 1.14 12.85 3.90
C CYS A 145 -0.22 13.47 4.18
N ILE A 146 -1.17 13.17 3.32
CA ILE A 146 -2.56 13.62 3.42
C ILE A 146 -3.39 12.40 3.79
N ASP A 147 -4.26 12.54 4.79
CA ASP A 147 -5.19 11.47 5.16
C ASP A 147 -6.06 11.06 3.97
N ASN A 148 -6.31 9.76 3.86
CA ASN A 148 -7.18 9.20 2.85
C ASN A 148 -8.12 8.16 3.48
N PRO A 149 -9.21 8.60 4.14
CA PRO A 149 -10.13 7.72 4.86
C PRO A 149 -10.75 6.65 3.98
N LEU A 150 -11.00 6.94 2.70
CA LEU A 150 -11.56 5.98 1.74
C LEU A 150 -10.63 4.77 1.50
N ARG A 151 -9.32 4.99 1.64
CA ARG A 151 -8.31 3.93 1.49
C ARG A 151 -7.80 3.37 2.83
N GLY A 152 -8.27 3.93 3.96
CA GLY A 152 -7.97 3.51 5.33
C GLY A 152 -6.83 4.29 5.99
N SER A 153 -7.18 5.11 6.98
CA SER A 153 -6.26 5.95 7.77
C SER A 153 -5.42 5.16 8.77
N GLY A 154 -5.90 3.99 9.21
CA GLY A 154 -5.28 3.21 10.30
C GLY A 154 -3.81 2.85 10.05
N ARG A 155 -3.43 2.60 8.81
CA ARG A 155 -2.04 2.30 8.42
C ARG A 155 -1.10 3.48 8.60
N PHE A 156 -1.54 4.67 8.19
CA PHE A 156 -0.79 5.92 8.40
C PHE A 156 -0.63 6.19 9.88
N ILE A 157 -1.74 6.13 10.62
CA ILE A 157 -1.77 6.40 12.06
C ILE A 157 -0.80 5.47 12.78
N SER A 158 -0.89 4.15 12.57
CA SER A 158 -0.02 3.18 13.24
C SER A 158 1.47 3.43 12.95
N LEU A 159 1.83 3.74 11.72
CA LEU A 159 3.22 3.98 11.33
C LEU A 159 3.75 5.31 11.87
N LEU A 160 2.96 6.39 11.73
CA LEU A 160 3.38 7.73 12.13
C LEU A 160 3.40 7.90 13.65
N GLU A 161 2.50 7.26 14.39
CA GLU A 161 2.54 7.25 15.85
C GLU A 161 3.78 6.51 16.38
N LEU A 162 4.10 5.35 15.79
CA LEU A 162 5.32 4.62 16.10
C LEU A 162 6.58 5.48 15.99
N LEU A 163 6.62 6.33 14.97
CA LEU A 163 7.78 7.17 14.63
C LEU A 163 7.72 8.58 15.22
N HIS A 164 6.69 8.90 16.00
CA HIS A 164 6.43 10.25 16.52
C HIS A 164 6.30 11.32 15.42
N LEU A 165 5.68 10.97 14.29
CA LEU A 165 5.53 11.79 13.10
C LEU A 165 4.06 12.12 12.76
N ARG A 166 3.17 12.17 13.77
CA ARG A 166 1.74 12.49 13.53
C ARG A 166 1.53 13.88 12.94
N ASP A 167 2.42 14.82 13.24
CA ASP A 167 2.46 16.16 12.67
C ASP A 167 2.70 16.18 11.15
N ARG A 168 3.18 15.09 10.57
CA ARG A 168 3.38 14.93 9.12
C ARG A 168 2.12 14.50 8.38
N MET A 169 1.04 14.21 9.07
CA MET A 169 -0.24 13.82 8.48
C MET A 169 -1.24 14.96 8.55
N LEU A 170 -1.56 15.52 7.40
CA LEU A 170 -2.60 16.54 7.25
C LEU A 170 -3.98 15.90 7.05
N PRO A 171 -5.06 16.61 7.43
CA PRO A 171 -6.43 16.19 7.11
C PRO A 171 -6.66 16.07 5.60
N GLU A 172 -7.63 15.22 5.19
CA GLU A 172 -7.99 14.98 3.78
C GLU A 172 -8.23 16.25 2.96
N HIS A 173 -8.80 17.27 3.60
CA HIS A 173 -9.20 18.52 2.95
C HIS A 173 -8.20 19.67 3.16
N ALA A 174 -7.00 19.40 3.67
CA ALA A 174 -5.98 20.42 3.82
C ALA A 174 -5.59 20.99 2.45
N ASP A 175 -5.60 22.32 2.34
CA ASP A 175 -5.26 23.07 1.13
C ASP A 175 -3.97 23.87 1.27
N ARG A 176 -3.35 23.85 2.45
CA ARG A 176 -2.05 24.47 2.78
C ARG A 176 -1.40 23.77 3.99
N ILE A 177 -0.11 23.94 4.15
CA ILE A 177 0.60 23.52 5.36
C ILE A 177 0.28 24.52 6.48
N PRO A 178 -0.02 24.05 7.71
CA PRO A 178 -0.15 24.92 8.88
C PRO A 178 1.10 25.78 9.08
N ASP A 179 0.90 27.02 9.53
CA ASP A 179 2.00 27.92 9.83
C ASP A 179 2.87 27.36 10.96
N GLY A 180 4.20 27.50 10.83
CA GLY A 180 5.15 26.94 11.78
C GLY A 180 5.50 25.47 11.60
N THR A 181 4.87 24.75 10.65
CA THR A 181 5.28 23.38 10.32
C THR A 181 6.68 23.40 9.70
N SER A 182 7.63 22.71 10.34
CA SER A 182 8.97 22.53 9.77
C SER A 182 8.89 21.64 8.53
N LEU A 183 9.51 22.07 7.44
CA LEU A 183 9.65 21.26 6.23
C LEU A 183 10.88 20.34 6.28
N GLU A 184 11.75 20.53 7.25
CA GLU A 184 12.91 19.66 7.47
C GLU A 184 12.57 18.48 8.35
N MET A 185 13.30 17.38 8.19
CA MET A 185 13.18 16.17 9.02
C MET A 185 14.55 15.66 9.43
N ASN A 186 14.70 15.39 10.72
CA ASN A 186 15.86 14.68 11.25
C ASN A 186 15.54 13.17 11.29
N TYR A 187 16.30 12.40 10.55
CA TYR A 187 16.10 10.96 10.41
C TYR A 187 16.87 10.10 11.43
N GLU A 188 17.71 10.68 12.29
CA GLU A 188 18.54 9.90 13.20
C GLU A 188 17.69 8.99 14.13
N THR A 189 16.81 9.59 14.93
CA THR A 189 15.92 8.85 15.82
C THR A 189 14.91 8.00 15.05
N ILE A 190 14.38 8.52 13.93
CA ILE A 190 13.43 7.81 13.07
C ILE A 190 14.05 6.49 12.58
N ASN A 191 15.27 6.53 12.07
CA ASN A 191 15.97 5.35 11.57
C ASN A 191 16.28 4.34 12.69
N GLN A 192 16.59 4.78 13.91
CA GLN A 192 16.79 3.88 15.06
C GLN A 192 15.50 3.10 15.38
N ILE A 193 14.35 3.79 15.44
CA ILE A 193 13.05 3.15 15.69
C ILE A 193 12.68 2.21 14.56
N LEU A 194 12.82 2.65 13.29
CA LEU A 194 12.56 1.84 12.13
C LEU A 194 13.38 0.56 12.13
N GLN A 195 14.69 0.65 12.34
CA GLN A 195 15.60 -0.49 12.34
C GLN A 195 15.19 -1.53 13.39
N ALA A 196 14.90 -1.12 14.62
CA ALA A 196 14.48 -2.01 15.69
C ALA A 196 13.18 -2.77 15.32
N HIS A 197 12.18 -2.08 14.74
CA HIS A 197 10.92 -2.70 14.34
C HIS A 197 11.04 -3.56 13.06
N MET A 198 11.94 -3.21 12.15
CA MET A 198 12.28 -4.04 10.98
C MET A 198 12.90 -5.37 11.41
N GLU A 199 13.86 -5.34 12.32
CA GLU A 199 14.50 -6.53 12.88
C GLU A 199 13.49 -7.43 13.60
N GLN A 200 12.64 -6.85 14.45
CA GLN A 200 11.57 -7.58 15.14
C GLN A 200 10.60 -8.22 14.15
N SER A 201 10.20 -7.50 13.10
CA SER A 201 9.29 -8.00 12.07
C SER A 201 9.91 -9.11 11.23
N GLY A 202 11.19 -8.97 10.88
CA GLY A 202 11.96 -10.00 10.18
C GLY A 202 12.11 -11.27 11.02
N GLN A 203 12.44 -11.13 12.31
CA GLN A 203 12.54 -12.28 13.22
C GLN A 203 11.18 -12.98 13.40
N TRP A 204 10.09 -12.21 13.57
CA TRP A 204 8.74 -12.79 13.61
C TRP A 204 8.43 -13.63 12.37
N LEU A 205 8.78 -13.15 11.18
CA LEU A 205 8.55 -13.87 9.93
C LEU A 205 9.37 -15.18 9.88
N LEU A 206 10.63 -15.14 10.27
CA LEU A 206 11.50 -16.33 10.33
C LEU A 206 10.95 -17.36 11.32
N ASP A 207 10.51 -16.92 12.50
CA ASP A 207 9.93 -17.78 13.51
C ASP A 207 8.62 -18.40 13.02
N ALA A 208 7.77 -17.61 12.35
CA ALA A 208 6.52 -18.10 11.77
C ALA A 208 6.76 -19.16 10.69
N LEU A 209 7.76 -18.98 9.83
CA LEU A 209 8.13 -19.92 8.78
C LEU A 209 8.79 -21.20 9.32
N SER A 210 9.48 -21.12 10.46
CA SER A 210 10.16 -22.26 11.09
C SER A 210 9.22 -23.21 11.85
N LYS A 211 7.98 -22.76 12.15
CA LYS A 211 6.98 -23.58 12.86
C LYS A 211 6.60 -24.81 12.02
N LYS A 212 6.79 -26.01 12.60
CA LYS A 212 6.29 -27.24 11.98
C LYS A 212 4.76 -27.20 11.92
N ARG A 213 4.19 -27.47 10.77
CA ARG A 213 2.74 -27.62 10.63
C ARG A 213 2.25 -28.85 11.40
N PRO A 214 1.12 -28.75 12.13
CA PRO A 214 0.47 -29.94 12.65
C PRO A 214 0.11 -30.90 11.51
N GLU A 215 0.25 -32.22 11.73
CA GLU A 215 0.00 -33.27 10.72
C GLU A 215 -1.40 -33.17 10.06
N ALA A 216 -2.41 -32.75 10.81
CA ALA A 216 -3.77 -32.53 10.30
C ALA A 216 -3.85 -31.49 9.15
N LEU A 217 -2.99 -30.47 9.17
CA LEU A 217 -2.89 -29.45 8.11
C LEU A 217 -2.11 -29.95 6.89
N GLU A 218 -1.15 -30.83 7.08
CA GLU A 218 -0.45 -31.50 5.96
C GLU A 218 -1.41 -32.34 5.12
N HIS A 219 -2.29 -33.09 5.77
CA HIS A 219 -3.29 -33.90 5.08
C HIS A 219 -4.27 -33.05 4.25
N TYR A 220 -4.67 -31.88 4.79
CA TYR A 220 -5.53 -30.93 4.07
C TYR A 220 -4.85 -30.34 2.84
N ASN A 221 -3.59 -29.94 2.96
CA ASN A 221 -2.81 -29.36 1.86
C ASN A 221 -2.57 -30.38 0.75
N ARG A 222 -2.21 -31.62 1.06
CA ARG A 222 -2.10 -32.71 0.08
C ARG A 222 -3.40 -32.97 -0.68
N SER A 223 -4.56 -32.82 0.01
CA SER A 223 -5.88 -32.96 -0.63
C SER A 223 -6.23 -31.81 -1.56
N THR A 224 -5.75 -30.60 -1.24
CA THR A 224 -5.97 -29.37 -2.00
C THR A 224 -5.04 -29.31 -3.21
N GLU A 225 -3.78 -29.69 -3.07
CA GLU A 225 -2.84 -29.84 -4.18
C GLU A 225 -3.33 -30.86 -5.21
N LYS A 226 -3.87 -32.00 -4.78
CA LYS A 226 -4.53 -32.97 -5.69
C LYS A 226 -5.72 -32.38 -6.44
N LYS A 227 -6.41 -31.35 -5.89
CA LYS A 227 -7.49 -30.63 -6.59
C LYS A 227 -6.96 -29.59 -7.58
N LEU A 228 -5.85 -28.93 -7.26
CA LEU A 228 -5.20 -27.93 -8.13
C LEU A 228 -4.46 -28.56 -9.30
N THR A 229 -3.90 -29.76 -9.12
CA THR A 229 -3.21 -30.53 -10.19
C THR A 229 -4.18 -31.30 -11.10
N ARG A 230 -5.50 -31.26 -10.86
CA ARG A 230 -6.46 -31.82 -11.81
C ARG A 230 -6.36 -31.04 -13.12
N LYS A 231 -6.03 -31.79 -14.18
CA LYS A 231 -6.02 -31.27 -15.55
C LYS A 231 -7.29 -30.44 -15.81
N PRO A 232 -7.18 -29.27 -16.43
CA PRO A 232 -8.33 -28.45 -16.75
C PRO A 232 -9.35 -29.31 -17.51
N PRO A 233 -10.67 -29.12 -17.26
CA PRO A 233 -11.69 -29.93 -17.88
C PRO A 233 -11.57 -29.82 -19.42
N THR A 234 -11.61 -30.95 -20.10
CA THR A 234 -11.57 -30.99 -21.57
C THR A 234 -12.72 -30.14 -22.17
N ARG A 235 -12.52 -29.64 -23.40
CA ARG A 235 -13.53 -28.84 -24.11
C ARG A 235 -14.89 -29.56 -24.11
N TRP A 236 -14.92 -30.89 -24.16
CA TRP A 236 -16.13 -31.73 -24.11
C TRP A 236 -16.82 -31.72 -22.72
N GLN A 237 -16.04 -31.74 -21.62
CA GLN A 237 -16.56 -31.64 -20.25
C GLN A 237 -17.16 -30.24 -19.98
N LEU A 238 -16.57 -29.18 -20.54
CA LEU A 238 -17.11 -27.83 -20.48
C LEU A 238 -18.41 -27.69 -21.29
N MET A 239 -18.51 -28.35 -22.45
CA MET A 239 -19.76 -28.38 -23.25
C MET A 239 -20.90 -29.12 -22.52
N LYS A 240 -20.62 -30.25 -21.87
CA LYS A 240 -21.61 -30.96 -21.02
C LYS A 240 -22.10 -30.10 -19.85
N ARG A 241 -21.21 -29.32 -19.20
CA ARG A 241 -21.59 -28.37 -18.12
C ARG A 241 -22.46 -27.20 -18.65
N LYS A 242 -22.15 -26.67 -19.83
CA LYS A 242 -22.98 -25.64 -20.50
C LYS A 242 -24.34 -26.19 -20.92
N GLY A 243 -24.41 -27.42 -21.49
CA GLY A 243 -25.66 -28.10 -21.86
C GLY A 243 -26.58 -28.35 -20.66
N LYS A 244 -26.04 -28.83 -19.50
CA LYS A 244 -26.83 -28.98 -18.27
C LYS A 244 -27.37 -27.65 -17.75
N ARG A 245 -26.59 -26.56 -17.78
CA ARG A 245 -27.08 -25.22 -17.39
C ARG A 245 -28.17 -24.68 -18.33
N LEU A 246 -28.08 -24.98 -19.62
CA LEU A 246 -29.10 -24.58 -20.59
C LEU A 246 -30.40 -25.34 -20.34
N LEU A 247 -30.37 -26.65 -20.13
CA LEU A 247 -31.51 -27.49 -19.79
C LEU A 247 -32.21 -27.04 -18.50
N ILE A 248 -31.47 -26.69 -17.47
CA ILE A 248 -32.01 -26.15 -16.20
C ILE A 248 -32.70 -24.80 -16.44
N LYS A 249 -32.13 -23.92 -17.26
CA LYS A 249 -32.77 -22.63 -17.60
C LYS A 249 -34.04 -22.81 -18.42
N VAL A 250 -34.07 -23.76 -19.33
CA VAL A 250 -35.27 -24.08 -20.15
C VAL A 250 -36.33 -24.69 -19.25
N TYR A 251 -36.01 -25.65 -18.39
CA TYR A 251 -36.93 -26.22 -17.41
C TYR A 251 -37.57 -25.17 -16.50
N HIS A 252 -36.77 -24.27 -15.89
CA HIS A 252 -37.31 -23.18 -15.05
C HIS A 252 -38.17 -22.16 -15.82
N ARG A 253 -38.04 -22.08 -17.16
CA ARG A 253 -38.88 -21.21 -18.00
C ARG A 253 -40.20 -21.86 -18.39
N LEU A 254 -40.24 -23.20 -18.44
CA LEU A 254 -41.45 -23.97 -18.75
C LEU A 254 -42.34 -24.24 -17.52
N VAL A 255 -41.77 -24.30 -16.34
CA VAL A 255 -42.49 -24.55 -15.06
C VAL A 255 -43.06 -23.28 -14.43
N ARG A 256 -42.64 -22.08 -14.90
CA ARG A 256 -43.18 -20.77 -14.45
C ARG A 256 -44.18 -20.13 -15.42
N ARG A 257 -44.74 -20.92 -16.33
CA ARG A 257 -45.95 -20.61 -17.08
C ARG A 257 -47.03 -21.60 -16.62
#